data_eb515e0c4e8f5b81075ab0d81e1eee97
#
_entry.id   eb515e0c4e8f5b81075ab0d81e1eee97
#
_cell.length_a   1.000
_cell.length_b   1.000
_cell.length_c   1.000
_cell.angle_alpha   90.00
_cell.angle_beta   90.00
_cell.angle_gamma   90.00
#
_symmetry.space_group_name_H-M   'P 1'
#
loop_
_entity.id
_entity.type
_entity.pdbx_description
1 polymer ?
#
loop_
_entity_poly.entity_id
_entity_poly.type
_entity_poly.pdbx_seq_one_letter_code
_entity_poly.pdbx_strand_id
1 'polypeptide(L)'
;MNRIKLLALSSLALLGTIMPASASTTVKIETRATQMNVTVPSSIEFVFNEDGTNTTPTNFEITNNSNIARISLVKVQMSSQSTQWRLLPETADTKLLAVDSKDIQFYMGAQGKEKLVSPGSVVGSTGQATWSAGEFTIEPTKSKNMVFKVNRGAFNTAQTSAKAFDMVLTFTYNQ
;
A
#
# COMPACT_ATOMS: atom_id res chain seq x y z
N MET A 1 -89.45 3.27 -63.25
CA MET A 1 -89.07 2.07 -62.49
C MET A 1 -87.55 2.06 -62.35
N ASN A 2 -87.02 2.65 -61.32
CA ASN A 2 -85.57 2.60 -61.03
C ASN A 2 -85.36 2.18 -59.61
N ARG A 3 -84.76 0.99 -59.48
CA ARG A 3 -84.41 0.42 -58.14
C ARG A 3 -83.13 1.01 -57.69
N ILE A 4 -83.16 1.77 -56.61
CA ILE A 4 -82.00 2.23 -55.92
C ILE A 4 -81.51 1.10 -55.00
N LYS A 5 -80.36 0.57 -55.26
CA LYS A 5 -79.66 -0.37 -54.39
C LYS A 5 -78.95 0.43 -53.34
N LEU A 6 -79.41 0.28 -52.09
CA LEU A 6 -78.74 0.82 -50.91
C LEU A 6 -77.52 -0.07 -50.58
N LEU A 7 -76.35 0.45 -50.77
CA LEU A 7 -75.12 -0.19 -50.27
C LEU A 7 -74.92 0.23 -48.87
N ALA A 8 -75.13 -0.70 -47.97
CA ALA A 8 -74.72 -0.51 -46.54
C ALA A 8 -73.19 -0.65 -46.43
N LEU A 9 -72.55 0.47 -46.19
CA LEU A 9 -71.13 0.52 -45.93
C LEU A 9 -70.92 0.20 -44.43
N SER A 10 -70.63 -1.06 -44.11
CA SER A 10 -70.20 -1.46 -42.71
C SER A 10 -68.80 -0.96 -42.46
N SER A 11 -68.68 0.15 -41.77
CA SER A 11 -67.41 0.63 -41.22
C SER A 11 -67.01 -0.30 -40.06
N LEU A 12 -66.11 -1.24 -40.35
CA LEU A 12 -65.41 -2.04 -39.36
C LEU A 12 -64.42 -1.13 -38.63
N ALA A 13 -64.80 -0.59 -37.49
CA ALA A 13 -63.85 0.11 -36.65
C ALA A 13 -62.84 -0.88 -36.08
N LEU A 14 -61.63 -0.91 -36.67
CA LEU A 14 -60.50 -1.65 -36.14
C LEU A 14 -60.00 -0.89 -34.90
N LEU A 15 -60.51 -1.26 -33.73
CA LEU A 15 -59.92 -0.87 -32.45
C LEU A 15 -58.55 -1.55 -32.32
N GLY A 16 -57.56 -0.91 -32.90
CA GLY A 16 -56.17 -1.27 -32.66
C GLY A 16 -55.81 -1.03 -31.21
N THR A 17 -55.77 -2.10 -30.43
CA THR A 17 -55.15 -2.04 -29.11
C THR A 17 -53.69 -1.69 -29.30
N ILE A 18 -53.34 -0.45 -28.99
CA ILE A 18 -51.93 -0.06 -28.89
C ILE A 18 -51.36 -0.78 -27.66
N MET A 19 -50.77 -1.94 -27.89
CA MET A 19 -49.97 -2.58 -26.85
C MET A 19 -48.72 -1.73 -26.65
N PRO A 20 -48.47 -1.26 -25.42
CA PRO A 20 -47.19 -0.59 -25.16
C PRO A 20 -46.06 -1.58 -25.45
N ALA A 21 -45.22 -1.26 -26.39
CA ALA A 21 -44.02 -2.03 -26.64
C ALA A 21 -43.08 -1.83 -25.46
N SER A 22 -43.03 -2.80 -24.57
CA SER A 22 -42.01 -2.84 -23.48
C SER A 22 -40.67 -3.21 -24.08
N ALA A 23 -39.82 -2.22 -24.32
CA ALA A 23 -38.41 -2.48 -24.64
C ALA A 23 -37.67 -2.78 -23.35
N SER A 24 -37.17 -4.02 -23.19
CA SER A 24 -36.27 -4.36 -22.08
C SER A 24 -34.83 -4.25 -22.57
N THR A 25 -34.04 -3.48 -21.85
CA THR A 25 -32.59 -3.40 -22.07
C THR A 25 -31.88 -4.25 -21.04
N THR A 26 -31.11 -5.24 -21.50
CA THR A 26 -30.25 -6.03 -20.62
C THR A 26 -28.93 -5.31 -20.44
N VAL A 27 -28.64 -4.88 -19.21
CA VAL A 27 -27.33 -4.34 -18.83
C VAL A 27 -26.49 -5.49 -18.34
N LYS A 28 -25.40 -5.79 -19.04
CA LYS A 28 -24.38 -6.75 -18.59
C LYS A 28 -23.26 -5.96 -17.90
N ILE A 29 -22.98 -6.29 -16.65
CA ILE A 29 -21.86 -5.72 -15.89
C ILE A 29 -20.81 -6.81 -15.75
N GLU A 30 -19.64 -6.60 -16.34
CA GLU A 30 -18.46 -7.42 -16.11
C GLU A 30 -17.57 -6.69 -15.13
N THR A 31 -17.26 -7.32 -14.01
CA THR A 31 -16.30 -6.80 -13.03
C THR A 31 -14.99 -7.58 -13.16
N ARG A 32 -13.90 -6.86 -13.34
CA ARG A 32 -12.56 -7.43 -13.27
C ARG A 32 -11.95 -7.08 -11.94
N ALA A 33 -11.24 -8.03 -11.33
CA ALA A 33 -10.50 -7.75 -10.10
C ALA A 33 -9.51 -6.60 -10.34
N THR A 34 -9.58 -5.58 -9.49
CA THR A 34 -8.62 -4.48 -9.52
C THR A 34 -7.26 -5.01 -9.10
N GLN A 35 -6.28 -4.92 -9.97
CA GLN A 35 -4.91 -5.28 -9.62
C GLN A 35 -4.27 -4.12 -8.87
N MET A 36 -3.61 -4.44 -7.74
CA MET A 36 -2.82 -3.48 -7.01
C MET A 36 -1.54 -3.19 -7.79
N ASN A 37 -1.32 -1.91 -8.09
CA ASN A 37 -0.13 -1.44 -8.80
C ASN A 37 0.58 -0.41 -7.95
N VAL A 38 1.71 -0.81 -7.35
CA VAL A 38 2.49 -0.01 -6.42
C VAL A 38 3.95 0.01 -6.86
N THR A 39 4.53 1.19 -6.93
CA THR A 39 5.97 1.36 -7.11
C THR A 39 6.62 1.64 -5.76
N VAL A 40 7.67 0.90 -5.45
CA VAL A 40 8.48 1.04 -4.24
C VAL A 40 9.95 1.09 -4.67
N PRO A 41 10.79 1.95 -4.07
CA PRO A 41 12.23 1.93 -4.31
C PRO A 41 12.85 0.56 -4.01
N SER A 42 13.80 0.15 -4.82
CA SER A 42 14.42 -1.18 -4.73
C SER A 42 15.48 -1.31 -3.63
N SER A 43 16.01 -0.18 -3.15
CA SER A 43 17.05 -0.14 -2.12
C SER A 43 16.95 1.10 -1.25
N ILE A 44 17.48 0.99 -0.05
CA ILE A 44 17.61 2.08 0.92
C ILE A 44 19.04 2.06 1.43
N GLU A 45 19.68 3.23 1.46
CA GLU A 45 21.02 3.39 2.02
C GLU A 45 20.96 4.24 3.29
N PHE A 46 21.67 3.77 4.32
CA PHE A 46 21.88 4.50 5.57
C PHE A 46 23.38 4.70 5.74
N VAL A 47 23.78 5.90 6.10
CA VAL A 47 25.16 6.18 6.47
C VAL A 47 25.23 6.49 7.97
N PHE A 48 26.06 5.79 8.66
CA PHE A 48 26.35 6.01 10.08
C PHE A 48 27.64 6.83 10.19
N ASN A 49 27.48 8.09 10.60
CA ASN A 49 28.57 9.04 10.65
C ASN A 49 29.41 8.87 11.93
N GLU A 50 30.65 9.30 11.87
CA GLU A 50 31.60 9.23 13.00
C GLU A 50 31.17 10.08 14.18
N ASP A 51 30.44 11.17 13.96
CA ASP A 51 29.89 12.04 15.00
C ASP A 51 28.68 11.46 15.74
N GLY A 52 28.29 10.21 15.44
CA GLY A 52 27.15 9.53 16.03
C GLY A 52 25.82 9.83 15.32
N THR A 53 25.80 10.72 14.34
CA THR A 53 24.60 11.00 13.56
C THR A 53 24.36 9.91 12.51
N ASN A 54 23.15 9.87 11.98
CA ASN A 54 22.78 8.97 10.89
C ASN A 54 22.26 9.79 9.70
N THR A 55 22.77 9.52 8.51
CA THR A 55 22.16 10.00 7.29
C THR A 55 21.12 8.98 6.85
N THR A 56 19.85 9.39 6.86
CA THR A 56 18.72 8.58 6.43
C THR A 56 18.25 9.04 5.05
N PRO A 57 17.74 8.16 4.20
CA PRO A 57 17.19 8.54 2.92
C PRO A 57 15.98 9.46 3.10
N THR A 58 15.93 10.52 2.31
CA THR A 58 14.85 11.52 2.33
C THR A 58 13.84 11.35 1.20
N ASN A 59 14.12 10.46 0.25
CA ASN A 59 13.38 10.29 -1.00
C ASN A 59 12.84 8.86 -1.20
N PHE A 60 12.53 8.17 -0.11
CA PHE A 60 11.85 6.87 -0.23
C PHE A 60 10.37 7.07 -0.46
N GLU A 61 10.01 7.18 -1.72
CA GLU A 61 8.66 7.47 -2.15
C GLU A 61 7.95 6.19 -2.61
N ILE A 62 6.77 5.93 -2.05
CA ILE A 62 5.89 4.86 -2.46
C ILE A 62 4.78 5.46 -3.31
N THR A 63 4.60 4.95 -4.53
CA THR A 63 3.61 5.46 -5.48
C THR A 63 2.49 4.45 -5.68
N ASN A 64 1.26 4.91 -5.51
CA ASN A 64 0.07 4.17 -5.91
C ASN A 64 -0.26 4.49 -7.37
N ASN A 65 0.03 3.56 -8.27
CA ASN A 65 -0.25 3.72 -9.71
C ASN A 65 -1.70 3.35 -10.09
N SER A 66 -2.51 2.89 -9.14
CA SER A 66 -3.94 2.67 -9.38
C SER A 66 -4.64 4.01 -9.58
N ASN A 67 -5.55 4.08 -10.54
CA ASN A 67 -6.36 5.28 -10.80
C ASN A 67 -7.73 5.26 -10.10
N ILE A 68 -8.09 4.17 -9.44
CA ILE A 68 -9.43 3.96 -8.89
C ILE A 68 -9.46 3.59 -7.42
N ALA A 69 -8.34 3.12 -6.86
CA ALA A 69 -8.34 2.58 -5.51
C ALA A 69 -7.23 3.19 -4.65
N ARG A 70 -7.61 3.60 -3.45
CA ARG A 70 -6.71 3.98 -2.37
C ARG A 70 -6.03 2.73 -1.82
N ILE A 71 -4.75 2.82 -1.48
CA ILE A 71 -4.00 1.74 -0.83
C ILE A 71 -3.51 2.17 0.55
N SER A 72 -3.36 1.20 1.44
CA SER A 72 -2.74 1.40 2.74
C SER A 72 -1.61 0.41 2.95
N LEU A 73 -0.47 0.88 3.44
CA LEU A 73 0.56 0.01 4.00
C LEU A 73 0.04 -0.55 5.32
N VAL A 74 0.03 -1.88 5.43
CA VAL A 74 -0.47 -2.56 6.64
C VAL A 74 0.63 -3.30 7.40
N LYS A 75 1.68 -3.71 6.71
CA LYS A 75 2.79 -4.43 7.35
C LYS A 75 4.10 -4.19 6.61
N VAL A 76 5.17 -4.13 7.39
CA VAL A 76 6.54 -4.25 6.93
C VAL A 76 7.19 -5.39 7.68
N GLN A 77 7.90 -6.24 6.97
CA GLN A 77 8.74 -7.28 7.53
C GLN A 77 10.18 -7.04 7.09
N MET A 78 11.10 -7.15 8.03
CA MET A 78 12.54 -7.11 7.75
C MET A 78 13.18 -8.42 8.14
N SER A 79 14.15 -8.85 7.36
CA SER A 79 14.98 -10.02 7.64
C SER A 79 16.45 -9.73 7.33
N SER A 80 17.32 -10.02 8.26
CA SER A 80 18.76 -9.91 8.04
C SER A 80 19.24 -11.03 7.11
N GLN A 81 19.96 -10.66 6.07
CA GLN A 81 20.61 -11.61 5.15
C GLN A 81 21.99 -12.02 5.66
N SER A 82 22.54 -11.26 6.58
CA SER A 82 23.80 -11.59 7.23
C SER A 82 23.54 -11.83 8.72
N THR A 83 24.26 -12.76 9.32
CA THR A 83 24.18 -13.04 10.76
C THR A 83 24.69 -11.89 11.64
N GLN A 84 25.14 -10.80 11.06
CA GLN A 84 25.81 -9.71 11.77
C GLN A 84 24.84 -8.61 12.20
N TRP A 85 23.89 -8.20 11.34
CA TRP A 85 22.92 -7.16 11.71
C TRP A 85 21.70 -7.76 12.40
N ARG A 86 21.29 -7.13 13.51
CA ARG A 86 20.13 -7.59 14.28
C ARG A 86 19.24 -6.41 14.65
N LEU A 87 17.95 -6.69 14.78
CA LEU A 87 16.96 -5.73 15.24
C LEU A 87 16.82 -5.82 16.76
N LEU A 88 16.70 -4.68 17.39
CA LEU A 88 16.53 -4.54 18.84
C LEU A 88 15.05 -4.29 19.17
N PRO A 89 14.57 -4.80 20.30
CA PRO A 89 13.27 -4.43 20.86
C PRO A 89 13.28 -2.96 21.34
N GLU A 90 12.09 -2.41 21.54
CA GLU A 90 11.93 -1.02 22.01
C GLU A 90 12.58 -0.78 23.38
N THR A 91 12.58 -1.78 24.22
CA THR A 91 13.12 -1.72 25.57
C THR A 91 14.66 -1.70 25.63
N ALA A 92 15.34 -1.94 24.52
CA ALA A 92 16.80 -1.95 24.49
C ALA A 92 17.35 -0.52 24.54
N ASP A 93 18.32 -0.30 25.44
CA ASP A 93 19.09 0.95 25.47
C ASP A 93 20.29 0.85 24.51
N THR A 94 20.21 1.56 23.41
CA THR A 94 21.25 1.55 22.37
C THR A 94 22.56 2.18 22.84
N LYS A 95 22.56 2.98 23.91
CA LYS A 95 23.76 3.58 24.48
C LYS A 95 24.61 2.58 25.26
N LEU A 96 24.00 1.47 25.68
CA LEU A 96 24.68 0.40 26.40
C LEU A 96 25.24 -0.71 25.50
N LEU A 97 25.06 -0.59 24.20
CA LEU A 97 25.59 -1.56 23.24
C LEU A 97 27.12 -1.52 23.21
N ALA A 98 27.71 -2.68 23.01
CA ALA A 98 29.14 -2.75 22.73
C ALA A 98 29.49 -1.94 21.50
N VAL A 99 30.68 -1.33 21.50
CA VAL A 99 31.21 -0.63 20.34
C VAL A 99 31.30 -1.59 19.16
N ASP A 100 31.01 -1.11 17.96
CA ASP A 100 30.92 -1.87 16.72
C ASP A 100 29.81 -2.95 16.70
N SER A 101 28.89 -2.94 17.67
CA SER A 101 27.69 -3.77 17.61
C SER A 101 26.85 -3.41 16.38
N LYS A 102 26.40 -4.42 15.65
CA LYS A 102 25.50 -4.28 14.50
C LYS A 102 24.02 -4.42 14.91
N ASP A 103 23.70 -4.15 16.16
CA ASP A 103 22.36 -4.16 16.70
C ASP A 103 21.72 -2.78 16.58
N ILE A 104 20.54 -2.70 15.99
CA ILE A 104 19.85 -1.44 15.72
C ILE A 104 18.37 -1.49 16.09
N GLN A 105 17.83 -0.36 16.52
CA GLN A 105 16.40 -0.10 16.47
C GLN A 105 16.10 0.62 15.17
N PHE A 106 15.20 0.07 14.37
CA PHE A 106 14.83 0.60 13.08
C PHE A 106 13.37 1.03 13.06
N TYR A 107 13.13 2.31 12.83
CA TYR A 107 11.79 2.89 12.76
C TYR A 107 11.50 3.36 11.34
N MET A 108 10.25 3.20 10.91
CA MET A 108 9.80 3.67 9.62
C MET A 108 8.31 3.98 9.63
N GLY A 109 7.88 4.85 8.73
CA GLY A 109 6.47 5.23 8.61
C GLY A 109 6.26 6.60 8.00
N ALA A 110 5.07 7.16 8.18
CA ALA A 110 4.82 8.56 7.88
C ALA A 110 5.54 9.45 8.90
N GLN A 111 5.92 10.65 8.49
CA GLN A 111 6.60 11.61 9.35
C GLN A 111 5.82 11.84 10.65
N GLY A 112 6.49 11.67 11.78
CA GLY A 112 5.91 11.80 13.12
C GLY A 112 5.01 10.64 13.55
N LYS A 113 4.97 9.56 12.76
CA LYS A 113 4.20 8.34 13.03
C LYS A 113 5.01 7.09 12.69
N GLU A 114 6.31 7.18 12.88
CA GLU A 114 7.23 6.07 12.63
C GLU A 114 6.99 4.97 13.68
N LYS A 115 6.95 3.73 13.21
CA LYS A 115 6.83 2.55 14.06
C LYS A 115 8.12 1.75 14.05
N LEU A 116 8.48 1.20 15.21
CA LEU A 116 9.59 0.28 15.34
C LEU A 116 9.30 -1.00 14.56
N VAL A 117 10.24 -1.42 13.73
CA VAL A 117 10.26 -2.76 13.16
C VAL A 117 10.79 -3.71 14.23
N SER A 118 9.88 -4.20 15.07
CA SER A 118 10.22 -4.94 16.28
C SER A 118 10.51 -6.42 15.98
N PRO A 119 11.59 -6.97 16.55
CA PRO A 119 11.83 -8.41 16.52
C PRO A 119 11.02 -9.17 17.61
N GLY A 120 10.18 -8.47 18.38
CA GLY A 120 9.51 -9.00 19.57
C GLY A 120 10.19 -8.55 20.85
N SER A 121 10.28 -9.43 21.83
CA SER A 121 10.85 -9.10 23.16
C SER A 121 12.37 -9.28 23.25
N VAL A 122 12.99 -9.90 22.27
CA VAL A 122 14.43 -10.21 22.25
C VAL A 122 15.06 -9.72 20.95
N VAL A 123 16.39 -9.59 20.97
CA VAL A 123 17.16 -9.25 19.75
C VAL A 123 16.98 -10.33 18.70
N GLY A 124 16.74 -9.94 17.46
CA GLY A 124 16.47 -10.91 16.40
C GLY A 124 16.96 -10.47 15.00
N SER A 125 17.13 -11.45 14.13
CA SER A 125 17.45 -11.25 12.72
C SER A 125 16.23 -10.87 11.86
N THR A 126 15.04 -11.02 12.41
CA THR A 126 13.77 -10.66 11.75
C THR A 126 12.97 -9.72 12.62
N GLY A 127 12.16 -8.88 12.01
CA GLY A 127 11.26 -7.98 12.74
C GLY A 127 10.10 -7.54 11.86
N GLN A 128 9.09 -6.97 12.48
CA GLN A 128 7.93 -6.44 11.79
C GLN A 128 7.37 -5.19 12.44
N ALA A 129 6.72 -4.37 11.63
CA ALA A 129 5.85 -3.29 12.06
C ALA A 129 4.50 -3.42 11.35
N THR A 130 3.42 -3.03 12.02
CA THR A 130 2.07 -3.07 11.48
C THR A 130 1.38 -1.73 11.63
N TRP A 131 0.56 -1.39 10.65
CA TRP A 131 -0.28 -0.19 10.63
C TRP A 131 -1.73 -0.59 10.52
N SER A 132 -2.61 0.13 11.22
CA SER A 132 -4.04 0.03 11.00
C SER A 132 -4.37 0.62 9.62
N ALA A 133 -5.44 0.14 9.00
CA ALA A 133 -5.92 0.71 7.75
C ALA A 133 -6.18 2.23 7.95
N GLY A 134 -5.60 3.05 7.07
CA GLY A 134 -5.70 4.50 7.15
C GLY A 134 -4.51 5.23 7.80
N GLU A 135 -3.66 4.58 8.60
CA GLU A 135 -2.49 5.25 9.20
C GLU A 135 -1.42 5.62 8.15
N PHE A 136 -1.23 4.77 7.15
CA PHE A 136 -0.33 5.06 6.03
C PHE A 136 -1.06 4.80 4.70
N THR A 137 -1.88 5.74 4.29
CA THR A 137 -2.72 5.65 3.09
C THR A 137 -2.13 6.48 1.96
N ILE A 138 -2.23 5.96 0.73
CA ILE A 138 -1.81 6.62 -0.50
C ILE A 138 -3.01 6.66 -1.45
N GLU A 139 -3.43 7.87 -1.80
CA GLU A 139 -4.53 8.12 -2.72
C GLU A 139 -4.22 7.61 -4.13
N PRO A 140 -5.22 7.38 -4.98
CA PRO A 140 -5.01 7.00 -6.37
C PRO A 140 -4.09 7.99 -7.10
N THR A 141 -3.14 7.48 -7.87
CA THR A 141 -2.16 8.26 -8.65
C THR A 141 -1.27 9.20 -7.83
N LYS A 142 -1.17 8.98 -6.52
CA LYS A 142 -0.34 9.78 -5.62
C LYS A 142 0.81 8.97 -5.05
N SER A 143 1.79 9.73 -4.58
CA SER A 143 2.94 9.19 -3.87
C SER A 143 2.95 9.67 -2.42
N LYS A 144 3.63 8.91 -1.58
CA LYS A 144 3.86 9.26 -0.18
C LYS A 144 5.27 8.87 0.24
N ASN A 145 5.97 9.83 0.82
CA ASN A 145 7.29 9.57 1.39
C ASN A 145 7.18 8.76 2.68
N MET A 146 8.10 7.82 2.82
CA MET A 146 8.36 7.12 4.05
C MET A 146 9.62 7.70 4.68
N VAL A 147 9.57 7.97 5.97
CA VAL A 147 10.70 8.44 6.75
C VAL A 147 11.23 7.33 7.63
N PHE A 148 12.50 7.47 7.99
CA PHE A 148 13.25 6.46 8.73
C PHE A 148 13.97 7.08 9.90
N LYS A 149 14.10 6.30 10.99
CA LYS A 149 14.94 6.62 12.13
C LYS A 149 15.68 5.36 12.56
N VAL A 150 16.95 5.50 12.82
CA VAL A 150 17.79 4.39 13.34
C VAL A 150 18.45 4.83 14.63
N ASN A 151 18.26 4.03 15.67
CA ASN A 151 19.06 4.15 16.91
C ASN A 151 20.07 3.00 16.94
N ARG A 152 21.29 3.29 17.28
CA ARG A 152 22.43 2.35 17.26
C ARG A 152 23.43 2.64 18.38
N GLY A 153 24.35 1.73 18.59
CA GLY A 153 25.56 1.95 19.38
C GLY A 153 26.63 2.75 18.65
N ALA A 154 27.76 2.92 19.30
CA ALA A 154 28.94 3.57 18.71
C ALA A 154 29.67 2.64 17.74
N PHE A 155 30.25 3.22 16.71
CA PHE A 155 31.20 2.56 15.82
C PHE A 155 32.54 3.27 15.87
N ASN A 156 33.62 2.54 16.05
CA ASN A 156 34.99 3.07 15.97
C ASN A 156 35.74 2.50 14.75
N THR A 157 35.14 1.57 14.04
CA THR A 157 35.69 0.99 12.82
C THR A 157 34.77 1.30 11.64
N ALA A 158 35.33 1.87 10.58
CA ALA A 158 34.57 2.11 9.35
C ALA A 158 34.00 0.81 8.80
N GLN A 159 32.70 0.80 8.56
CA GLN A 159 32.03 -0.35 7.97
C GLN A 159 31.90 -0.12 6.45
N THR A 160 32.30 -1.11 5.67
CA THR A 160 32.02 -1.08 4.23
C THR A 160 30.53 -1.25 3.99
N SER A 161 30.03 -0.61 2.91
CA SER A 161 28.65 -0.79 2.48
C SER A 161 28.34 -2.27 2.24
N ALA A 162 27.34 -2.78 2.94
CA ALA A 162 26.91 -4.17 2.84
C ALA A 162 25.39 -4.25 2.99
N LYS A 163 24.78 -5.22 2.33
CA LYS A 163 23.36 -5.50 2.50
C LYS A 163 23.11 -5.99 3.93
N ALA A 164 22.34 -5.20 4.69
CA ALA A 164 22.01 -5.50 6.08
C ALA A 164 20.72 -6.30 6.20
N PHE A 165 19.67 -5.86 5.52
CA PHE A 165 18.33 -6.46 5.60
C PHE A 165 17.65 -6.51 4.24
N ASP A 166 16.76 -7.48 4.08
CA ASP A 166 15.67 -7.42 3.10
C ASP A 166 14.42 -6.88 3.78
N MET A 167 13.62 -6.14 3.01
CA MET A 167 12.38 -5.57 3.49
C MET A 167 11.23 -5.93 2.55
N VAL A 168 10.13 -6.39 3.14
CA VAL A 168 8.89 -6.71 2.43
C VAL A 168 7.79 -5.79 2.96
N LEU A 169 7.18 -5.04 2.05
CA LEU A 169 6.04 -4.16 2.34
C LEU A 169 4.75 -4.85 1.88
N THR A 170 3.75 -4.88 2.75
CA THR A 170 2.43 -5.43 2.44
C THR A 170 1.41 -4.31 2.41
N PHE A 171 0.69 -4.23 1.32
CA PHE A 171 -0.37 -3.24 1.10
C PHE A 171 -1.74 -3.91 1.04
N THR A 172 -2.77 -3.15 1.37
CA THR A 172 -4.18 -3.51 1.17
C THR A 172 -4.92 -2.38 0.48
N TYR A 173 -6.02 -2.69 -0.17
CA TYR A 173 -6.97 -1.67 -0.58
C TYR A 173 -7.66 -1.09 0.65
N ASN A 174 -7.80 0.23 0.65
CA ASN A 174 -8.56 0.96 1.64
C ASN A 174 -9.78 1.59 0.94
N GLN A 175 -10.97 1.15 1.32
CA GLN A 175 -12.25 1.67 0.83
C GLN A 175 -12.66 2.90 1.64
#